data_d2d491bcf1d740653845f4fecd5eb214
#
_entry.id   d2d491bcf1d740653845f4fecd5eb214
#
_cell.length_a   1.000
_cell.length_b   1.000
_cell.length_c   1.000
_cell.angle_alpha   90.00
_cell.angle_beta   90.00
_cell.angle_gamma   90.00
#
_symmetry.space_group_name_H-M   'P 1'
#
loop_
_entity.id
_entity.type
_entity.pdbx_description
1 polymer ?
#
loop_
_entity_poly.entity_id
_entity_poly.type
_entity_poly.pdbx_seq_one_letter_code
_entity_poly.pdbx_strand_id
1 'polypeptide(L)'
;DEIDDILNGDGNVERTGQTDPNEVPETPEVPVSTPGEIYQLGDHLLLCGDSTKPVDVKKLIGLGEADCWLTDPPYNVAYQGSNGLTIKNDSMEDTKFREFLRSAFGLAEKALKPGASFYIFHADSEGYNFRGACHDVGLRVRECLVWKKNALVLGRQDYQWIHEPCLYGWKDGEAHNWYGDRAQTTVMEFNKPKKNDVHPTMKP
;
A
#
# COMPACT_ATOMS: atom_id res chain seq x y z
N ASP A 1 2.54 33.89 12.25
CA ASP A 1 1.86 33.88 10.93
C ASP A 1 1.64 32.42 10.54
N GLU A 2 0.43 32.05 10.07
CA GLU A 2 0.06 30.65 9.76
C GLU A 2 1.06 29.98 8.79
N ILE A 3 1.70 30.78 7.91
CA ILE A 3 2.73 30.32 7.00
C ILE A 3 4.07 30.06 7.73
N ASP A 4 4.41 30.89 8.70
CA ASP A 4 5.62 30.70 9.51
C ASP A 4 5.49 29.46 10.42
N ASP A 5 4.31 29.21 10.96
CA ASP A 5 4.03 28.00 11.76
C ASP A 5 4.08 26.72 10.89
N ILE A 6 3.66 26.79 9.63
CA ILE A 6 3.76 25.71 8.65
C ILE A 6 5.23 25.44 8.28
N LEU A 7 6.04 26.49 8.10
CA LEU A 7 7.44 26.37 7.68
C LEU A 7 8.38 25.95 8.82
N ASN A 8 8.02 26.25 10.07
CA ASN A 8 8.84 26.00 11.27
C ASN A 8 8.28 24.89 12.16
N GLY A 9 7.19 24.25 11.74
CA GLY A 9 6.55 23.17 12.52
C GLY A 9 7.44 21.93 12.59
N ASP A 10 8.11 21.74 13.71
CA ASP A 10 8.77 20.49 14.14
C ASP A 10 7.72 19.41 14.45
N GLY A 11 6.92 19.08 13.43
CA GLY A 11 5.83 18.10 13.53
C GLY A 11 6.25 16.63 13.46
N ASN A 12 7.54 16.33 13.56
CA ASN A 12 8.01 14.95 13.59
C ASN A 12 7.96 14.39 15.02
N VAL A 13 6.77 14.17 15.54
CA VAL A 13 6.60 13.30 16.70
C VAL A 13 6.91 11.89 16.21
N GLU A 14 8.11 11.37 16.49
CA GLU A 14 8.42 9.96 16.34
C GLU A 14 7.40 9.15 17.14
N ARG A 15 6.39 8.65 16.47
CA ARG A 15 5.48 7.65 17.05
C ARG A 15 6.25 6.35 17.06
N THR A 16 6.95 6.08 18.17
CA THR A 16 7.53 4.76 18.43
C THR A 16 6.38 3.76 18.52
N GLY A 17 6.36 2.78 17.62
CA GLY A 17 5.47 1.64 17.74
C GLY A 17 5.73 0.85 19.03
N GLN A 18 4.83 -0.06 19.39
CA GLN A 18 4.94 -0.89 20.60
C GLN A 18 6.02 -1.97 20.48
N THR A 19 6.54 -2.22 19.27
CA THR A 19 7.58 -3.22 18.96
C THR A 19 8.73 -2.58 18.22
N ASP A 20 9.93 -3.14 18.31
CA ASP A 20 11.06 -2.73 17.47
C ASP A 20 10.73 -3.01 16.00
N PRO A 21 10.67 -1.98 15.12
CA PRO A 21 10.36 -2.17 13.70
C PRO A 21 11.41 -3.03 12.96
N ASN A 22 12.56 -3.32 13.60
CA ASN A 22 13.60 -4.19 13.06
C ASN A 22 13.57 -5.60 13.68
N GLU A 23 12.66 -5.88 14.62
CA GLU A 23 12.45 -7.19 15.17
C GLU A 23 11.62 -8.03 14.20
N VAL A 24 12.25 -9.01 13.56
CA VAL A 24 11.61 -9.95 12.64
C VAL A 24 11.57 -11.31 13.34
N PRO A 25 10.38 -11.79 13.74
CA PRO A 25 10.24 -13.11 14.32
C PRO A 25 10.60 -14.20 13.30
N GLU A 26 11.13 -15.33 13.79
CA GLU A 26 11.38 -16.47 12.92
C GLU A 26 10.09 -16.99 12.30
N THR A 27 10.14 -17.28 11.01
CA THR A 27 8.98 -17.88 10.31
C THR A 27 8.80 -19.31 10.80
N PRO A 28 7.60 -19.71 11.26
CA PRO A 28 7.36 -21.08 11.71
C PRO A 28 7.57 -22.07 10.56
N GLU A 29 8.20 -23.21 10.85
CA GLU A 29 8.43 -24.28 9.86
C GLU A 29 7.12 -24.79 9.22
N VAL A 30 6.05 -24.81 10.01
CA VAL A 30 4.70 -25.17 9.55
C VAL A 30 3.82 -23.92 9.62
N PRO A 31 3.22 -23.48 8.49
CA PRO A 31 2.32 -22.34 8.51
C PRO A 31 1.16 -22.55 9.47
N VAL A 32 0.92 -21.60 10.35
CA VAL A 32 -0.22 -21.60 11.28
C VAL A 32 -1.47 -21.02 10.62
N SER A 33 -1.27 -20.08 9.69
CA SER A 33 -2.37 -19.40 9.00
C SER A 33 -2.97 -20.26 7.89
N THR A 34 -4.29 -20.39 7.90
CA THR A 34 -5.05 -21.18 6.91
C THR A 34 -5.80 -20.23 5.95
N PRO A 35 -5.74 -20.48 4.62
CA PRO A 35 -6.49 -19.67 3.67
C PRO A 35 -7.99 -19.66 3.97
N GLY A 36 -8.59 -18.46 3.98
CA GLY A 36 -9.99 -18.21 4.30
C GLY A 36 -10.28 -18.03 5.78
N GLU A 37 -9.33 -18.17 6.68
CA GLU A 37 -9.53 -17.91 8.11
C GLU A 37 -9.31 -16.45 8.48
N ILE A 38 -10.10 -15.98 9.47
CA ILE A 38 -9.96 -14.67 10.09
C ILE A 38 -9.34 -14.84 11.47
N TYR A 39 -8.32 -14.03 11.73
CA TYR A 39 -7.63 -13.94 13.02
C TYR A 39 -7.98 -12.60 13.66
N GLN A 40 -8.32 -12.62 14.93
CA GLN A 40 -8.58 -11.40 15.71
C GLN A 40 -7.32 -11.00 16.48
N LEU A 41 -6.89 -9.75 16.27
CA LEU A 41 -5.70 -9.16 16.88
C LEU A 41 -6.14 -7.92 17.69
N GLY A 42 -6.63 -8.14 18.91
CA GLY A 42 -7.30 -7.09 19.69
C GLY A 42 -8.58 -6.63 18.96
N ASP A 43 -8.63 -5.36 18.59
CA ASP A 43 -9.75 -4.78 17.83
C ASP A 43 -9.60 -4.93 16.31
N HIS A 44 -8.50 -5.50 15.83
CA HIS A 44 -8.20 -5.66 14.41
C HIS A 44 -8.52 -7.06 13.91
N LEU A 45 -8.86 -7.17 12.64
CA LEU A 45 -9.09 -8.43 11.94
C LEU A 45 -8.04 -8.60 10.85
N LEU A 46 -7.49 -9.82 10.77
CA LEU A 46 -6.59 -10.24 9.70
C LEU A 46 -7.20 -11.44 8.98
N LEU A 47 -7.39 -11.34 7.68
CA LEU A 47 -7.83 -12.45 6.84
C LEU A 47 -6.69 -12.98 5.99
N CYS A 48 -6.40 -14.27 6.09
CA CYS A 48 -5.58 -14.97 5.10
C CYS A 48 -6.43 -15.29 3.87
N GLY A 49 -6.49 -14.36 2.90
CA GLY A 49 -7.42 -14.43 1.77
C GLY A 49 -6.89 -13.82 0.49
N ASP A 50 -7.79 -13.71 -0.49
CA ASP A 50 -7.51 -13.17 -1.82
C ASP A 50 -8.35 -11.91 -2.05
N SER A 51 -7.70 -10.76 -2.15
CA SER A 51 -8.37 -9.45 -2.34
C SER A 51 -9.13 -9.32 -3.66
N THR A 52 -8.94 -10.25 -4.60
CA THR A 52 -9.71 -10.31 -5.86
C THR A 52 -11.01 -11.11 -5.72
N LYS A 53 -11.22 -11.76 -4.57
CA LYS A 53 -12.42 -12.59 -4.32
C LYS A 53 -13.46 -11.84 -3.51
N PRO A 54 -14.70 -11.66 -4.03
CA PRO A 54 -15.77 -10.97 -3.31
C PRO A 54 -16.09 -11.63 -1.95
N VAL A 55 -15.98 -12.96 -1.87
CA VAL A 55 -16.28 -13.70 -0.64
C VAL A 55 -15.30 -13.37 0.47
N ASP A 56 -14.02 -13.24 0.16
CA ASP A 56 -12.97 -12.94 1.15
C ASP A 56 -13.08 -11.50 1.64
N VAL A 57 -13.25 -10.53 0.72
CA VAL A 57 -13.44 -9.13 1.08
C VAL A 57 -14.70 -8.94 1.92
N LYS A 58 -15.83 -9.57 1.53
CA LYS A 58 -17.08 -9.52 2.30
C LYS A 58 -16.92 -10.16 3.67
N LYS A 59 -16.16 -11.25 3.78
CA LYS A 59 -15.91 -11.95 5.06
C LYS A 59 -15.13 -11.05 6.02
N LEU A 60 -14.14 -10.28 5.53
CA LEU A 60 -13.33 -9.38 6.34
C LEU A 60 -14.10 -8.12 6.77
N ILE A 61 -14.78 -7.46 5.83
CA ILE A 61 -15.44 -6.16 6.05
C ILE A 61 -16.85 -6.36 6.67
N GLY A 62 -17.48 -7.53 6.43
CA GLY A 62 -18.85 -7.81 6.89
C GLY A 62 -19.88 -6.96 6.15
N LEU A 63 -20.73 -6.28 6.93
CA LEU A 63 -21.70 -5.28 6.44
C LEU A 63 -21.18 -3.84 6.59
N GLY A 64 -19.95 -3.69 7.06
CA GLY A 64 -19.31 -2.39 7.25
C GLY A 64 -18.79 -1.79 5.96
N GLU A 65 -18.32 -0.56 6.10
CA GLU A 65 -17.63 0.18 5.06
C GLU A 65 -16.31 0.72 5.64
N ALA A 66 -15.31 0.85 4.78
CA ALA A 66 -13.98 1.31 5.19
C ALA A 66 -13.86 2.84 5.07
N ASP A 67 -13.21 3.45 6.06
CA ASP A 67 -12.88 4.88 6.08
C ASP A 67 -11.60 5.21 5.33
N CYS A 68 -10.74 4.20 5.11
CA CYS A 68 -9.49 4.32 4.38
C CYS A 68 -9.09 2.98 3.76
N TRP A 69 -8.52 3.02 2.58
CA TRP A 69 -7.90 1.86 1.92
C TRP A 69 -6.43 2.12 1.63
N LEU A 70 -5.56 1.36 2.29
CA LEU A 70 -4.12 1.35 2.05
C LEU A 70 -3.72 -0.01 1.47
N THR A 71 -3.03 -0.02 0.33
CA THR A 71 -2.65 -1.27 -0.33
C THR A 71 -1.27 -1.22 -0.97
N ASP A 72 -0.61 -2.38 -0.98
CA ASP A 72 0.68 -2.65 -1.59
C ASP A 72 0.57 -3.94 -2.41
N PRO A 73 -0.08 -3.90 -3.58
CA PRO A 73 -0.27 -5.08 -4.42
C PRO A 73 1.04 -5.46 -5.14
N PRO A 74 1.14 -6.65 -5.76
CA PRO A 74 2.25 -6.98 -6.67
C PRO A 74 2.41 -5.90 -7.75
N TYR A 75 3.67 -5.57 -8.09
CA TYR A 75 3.98 -4.47 -9.03
C TYR A 75 4.17 -4.91 -10.48
N ASN A 76 4.13 -6.20 -10.76
CA ASN A 76 4.38 -6.81 -12.08
C ASN A 76 5.78 -6.53 -12.64
N VAL A 77 6.78 -6.50 -11.78
CA VAL A 77 8.18 -6.21 -12.14
C VAL A 77 9.07 -7.46 -12.13
N ALA A 78 8.47 -8.65 -12.02
CA ALA A 78 9.16 -9.93 -11.94
C ALA A 78 10.27 -9.94 -10.88
N TYR A 79 9.96 -9.41 -9.69
CA TYR A 79 10.93 -9.26 -8.62
C TYR A 79 11.52 -10.60 -8.19
N GLN A 80 12.84 -10.65 -8.08
CA GLN A 80 13.58 -11.74 -7.50
C GLN A 80 14.58 -11.21 -6.49
N GLY A 81 14.39 -11.57 -5.23
CA GLY A 81 15.32 -11.22 -4.16
C GLY A 81 16.66 -11.95 -4.29
N SER A 82 17.71 -11.39 -3.71
CA SER A 82 19.05 -12.03 -3.66
C SER A 82 19.04 -13.39 -2.95
N ASN A 83 18.05 -13.63 -2.08
CA ASN A 83 17.79 -14.89 -1.40
C ASN A 83 16.89 -15.86 -2.20
N GLY A 84 16.56 -15.53 -3.45
CA GLY A 84 15.70 -16.33 -4.33
C GLY A 84 14.19 -16.17 -4.09
N LEU A 85 13.77 -15.37 -3.13
CA LEU A 85 12.34 -15.10 -2.90
C LEU A 85 11.73 -14.33 -4.06
N THR A 86 10.53 -14.75 -4.47
CA THR A 86 9.71 -14.12 -5.51
C THR A 86 8.39 -13.65 -4.94
N ILE A 87 7.73 -12.73 -5.63
CA ILE A 87 6.40 -12.24 -5.27
C ILE A 87 5.38 -12.94 -6.18
N LYS A 88 4.32 -13.48 -5.56
CA LYS A 88 3.21 -14.08 -6.29
C LYS A 88 2.49 -13.01 -7.14
N ASN A 89 2.12 -13.36 -8.38
CA ASN A 89 1.43 -12.47 -9.33
C ASN A 89 2.23 -11.24 -9.78
N ASP A 90 3.56 -11.29 -9.68
CA ASP A 90 4.47 -10.19 -10.02
C ASP A 90 5.12 -10.31 -11.41
N SER A 91 4.62 -11.23 -12.25
CA SER A 91 5.08 -11.46 -13.63
C SER A 91 3.92 -11.93 -14.50
N MET A 92 2.98 -11.02 -14.74
CA MET A 92 1.80 -11.25 -15.55
C MET A 92 1.92 -10.55 -16.91
N GLU A 93 1.19 -11.05 -17.90
CA GLU A 93 0.92 -10.31 -19.12
C GLU A 93 0.10 -9.04 -18.80
N ASP A 94 0.33 -7.94 -19.51
CA ASP A 94 -0.21 -6.61 -19.26
C ASP A 94 -1.74 -6.58 -19.09
N THR A 95 -2.46 -7.24 -20.00
CA THR A 95 -3.92 -7.31 -19.95
C THR A 95 -4.43 -8.05 -18.73
N LYS A 96 -3.78 -9.16 -18.36
CA LYS A 96 -4.13 -9.96 -17.19
C LYS A 96 -3.79 -9.21 -15.89
N PHE A 97 -2.68 -8.49 -15.88
CA PHE A 97 -2.31 -7.67 -14.75
C PHE A 97 -3.33 -6.55 -14.51
N ARG A 98 -3.75 -5.88 -15.60
CA ARG A 98 -4.82 -4.88 -15.52
C ARG A 98 -6.13 -5.45 -14.98
N GLU A 99 -6.54 -6.64 -15.41
CA GLU A 99 -7.74 -7.34 -14.91
C GLU A 99 -7.61 -7.73 -13.43
N PHE A 100 -6.42 -8.19 -13.02
CA PHE A 100 -6.11 -8.49 -11.62
C PHE A 100 -6.30 -7.25 -10.74
N LEU A 101 -5.69 -6.12 -11.12
CA LEU A 101 -5.84 -4.85 -10.40
C LEU A 101 -7.31 -4.39 -10.36
N ARG A 102 -8.01 -4.43 -11.50
CA ARG A 102 -9.44 -4.07 -11.57
C ARG A 102 -10.31 -4.89 -10.65
N SER A 103 -10.03 -6.19 -10.52
CA SER A 103 -10.77 -7.09 -9.65
C SER A 103 -10.62 -6.69 -8.19
N ALA A 104 -9.39 -6.47 -7.72
CA ALA A 104 -9.11 -6.05 -6.34
C ALA A 104 -9.62 -4.63 -6.06
N PHE A 105 -9.34 -3.67 -6.96
CA PHE A 105 -9.71 -2.26 -6.78
C PHE A 105 -11.21 -2.05 -6.82
N GLY A 106 -11.94 -2.80 -7.66
CA GLY A 106 -13.41 -2.73 -7.73
C GLY A 106 -14.08 -3.27 -6.47
N LEU A 107 -13.47 -4.23 -5.77
CA LEU A 107 -13.97 -4.68 -4.47
C LEU A 107 -13.66 -3.66 -3.36
N ALA A 108 -12.48 -3.07 -3.38
CA ALA A 108 -12.11 -2.00 -2.46
C ALA A 108 -13.00 -0.75 -2.65
N GLU A 109 -13.23 -0.35 -3.92
CA GLU A 109 -14.14 0.77 -4.23
C GLU A 109 -15.53 0.57 -3.61
N LYS A 110 -16.10 -0.63 -3.75
CA LYS A 110 -17.41 -0.96 -3.17
C LYS A 110 -17.43 -0.98 -1.64
N ALA A 111 -16.29 -1.31 -1.03
CA ALA A 111 -16.14 -1.37 0.42
C ALA A 111 -15.84 -0.01 1.06
N LEU A 112 -15.45 1.00 0.28
CA LEU A 112 -15.15 2.34 0.77
C LEU A 112 -16.43 3.17 0.97
N LYS A 113 -16.49 3.93 2.06
CA LYS A 113 -17.46 5.03 2.22
C LYS A 113 -17.25 6.12 1.19
N PRO A 114 -18.27 6.86 0.77
CA PRO A 114 -18.09 8.12 0.07
C PRO A 114 -17.16 9.06 0.86
N GLY A 115 -16.21 9.72 0.20
CA GLY A 115 -15.20 10.57 0.84
C GLY A 115 -14.03 9.82 1.50
N ALA A 116 -14.07 8.50 1.59
CA ALA A 116 -12.98 7.69 2.14
C ALA A 116 -11.74 7.73 1.27
N SER A 117 -10.58 7.91 1.89
CA SER A 117 -9.30 8.03 1.20
C SER A 117 -8.75 6.68 0.77
N PHE A 118 -7.96 6.67 -0.30
CA PHE A 118 -7.19 5.50 -0.70
C PHE A 118 -5.73 5.85 -0.99
N TYR A 119 -4.84 4.88 -0.71
CA TYR A 119 -3.40 4.92 -0.92
C TYR A 119 -2.96 3.64 -1.59
N ILE A 120 -2.35 3.73 -2.79
CA ILE A 120 -1.96 2.56 -3.59
C ILE A 120 -0.49 2.70 -3.97
N PHE A 121 0.38 1.91 -3.35
CA PHE A 121 1.78 1.81 -3.75
C PHE A 121 1.92 1.07 -5.07
N HIS A 122 2.88 1.47 -5.89
CA HIS A 122 3.13 0.85 -7.19
C HIS A 122 4.57 1.10 -7.68
N ALA A 123 4.99 0.35 -8.71
CA ALA A 123 6.18 0.71 -9.47
C ALA A 123 5.81 1.76 -10.53
N ASP A 124 6.68 2.73 -10.76
CA ASP A 124 6.47 3.75 -11.79
C ASP A 124 6.34 3.16 -13.20
N SER A 125 7.12 2.11 -13.51
CA SER A 125 7.03 1.38 -14.79
C SER A 125 5.64 0.84 -15.10
N GLU A 126 4.84 0.51 -14.07
CA GLU A 126 3.48 0.00 -14.18
C GLU A 126 2.41 1.06 -13.92
N GLY A 127 2.81 2.32 -13.77
CA GLY A 127 1.93 3.44 -13.47
C GLY A 127 0.72 3.57 -14.40
N TYR A 128 0.86 3.17 -15.68
CA TYR A 128 -0.23 3.12 -16.64
C TYR A 128 -1.32 2.11 -16.23
N ASN A 129 -0.94 0.90 -15.86
CA ASN A 129 -1.86 -0.15 -15.44
C ASN A 129 -2.57 0.21 -14.14
N PHE A 130 -1.82 0.73 -13.15
CA PHE A 130 -2.38 1.15 -11.86
C PHE A 130 -3.38 2.29 -12.00
N ARG A 131 -2.99 3.40 -12.65
CA ARG A 131 -3.89 4.55 -12.88
C ARG A 131 -5.10 4.18 -13.70
N GLY A 132 -4.88 3.35 -14.71
CA GLY A 132 -5.95 2.87 -15.53
C GLY A 132 -6.90 1.95 -14.79
N ALA A 133 -6.44 1.05 -13.92
CA ALA A 133 -7.32 0.22 -13.10
C ALA A 133 -8.16 1.07 -12.14
N CYS A 134 -7.56 2.11 -11.52
CA CYS A 134 -8.33 3.08 -10.74
C CYS A 134 -9.45 3.72 -11.56
N HIS A 135 -9.12 4.23 -12.74
CA HIS A 135 -10.09 4.86 -13.65
C HIS A 135 -11.23 3.90 -14.03
N ASP A 136 -10.89 2.64 -14.35
CA ASP A 136 -11.87 1.63 -14.79
C ASP A 136 -12.92 1.29 -13.71
N VAL A 137 -12.55 1.42 -12.43
CA VAL A 137 -13.45 1.14 -11.30
C VAL A 137 -14.05 2.39 -10.66
N GLY A 138 -13.79 3.58 -11.23
CA GLY A 138 -14.34 4.84 -10.73
C GLY A 138 -13.57 5.50 -9.58
N LEU A 139 -12.39 4.99 -9.22
CA LEU A 139 -11.51 5.63 -8.26
C LEU A 139 -10.71 6.75 -8.94
N ARG A 140 -10.93 7.98 -8.51
CA ARG A 140 -10.24 9.15 -9.07
C ARG A 140 -8.95 9.43 -8.31
N VAL A 141 -7.82 9.16 -8.95
CA VAL A 141 -6.50 9.56 -8.45
C VAL A 141 -6.39 11.08 -8.47
N ARG A 142 -6.07 11.68 -7.33
CA ARG A 142 -5.92 13.13 -7.14
C ARG A 142 -4.47 13.56 -7.16
N GLU A 143 -3.62 12.81 -6.46
CA GLU A 143 -2.21 13.12 -6.29
C GLU A 143 -1.37 11.85 -6.43
N CYS A 144 -0.08 12.02 -6.65
CA CYS A 144 0.92 10.98 -6.55
C CYS A 144 1.90 11.37 -5.43
N LEU A 145 1.83 10.63 -4.33
CA LEU A 145 2.79 10.77 -3.25
C LEU A 145 4.05 9.98 -3.59
N VAL A 146 5.17 10.38 -3.04
CA VAL A 146 6.47 9.75 -3.26
C VAL A 146 7.09 9.39 -1.92
N TRP A 147 7.23 8.11 -1.65
CA TRP A 147 8.04 7.66 -0.53
C TRP A 147 9.51 7.66 -0.93
N LYS A 148 10.27 8.62 -0.40
CA LYS A 148 11.72 8.70 -0.57
C LYS A 148 12.41 7.83 0.47
N LYS A 149 13.23 6.90 0.00
CA LYS A 149 14.02 5.98 0.82
C LYS A 149 15.34 6.62 1.24
N ASN A 150 15.94 6.11 2.30
CA ASN A 150 17.29 6.52 2.74
C ASN A 150 18.43 5.87 1.95
N ALA A 151 18.13 4.88 1.10
CA ALA A 151 19.11 4.19 0.27
C ALA A 151 18.53 3.90 -1.12
N LEU A 152 19.37 4.06 -2.14
CA LEU A 152 19.03 3.70 -3.51
C LEU A 152 18.95 2.18 -3.69
N VAL A 153 18.22 1.76 -4.73
CA VAL A 153 18.21 0.38 -5.22
C VAL A 153 19.08 0.34 -6.46
N LEU A 154 20.24 -0.32 -6.34
CA LEU A 154 21.17 -0.47 -7.48
C LEU A 154 20.54 -1.36 -8.54
N GLY A 155 20.41 -0.84 -9.75
CA GLY A 155 19.88 -1.51 -10.93
C GLY A 155 20.75 -1.27 -12.15
N ARG A 156 20.24 -1.66 -13.33
CA ARG A 156 20.94 -1.48 -14.62
C ARG A 156 20.57 -0.18 -15.33
N GLN A 157 19.67 0.62 -14.73
CA GLN A 157 19.22 1.90 -15.26
C GLN A 157 20.29 2.99 -15.05
N ASP A 158 20.24 4.04 -15.85
CA ASP A 158 21.12 5.21 -15.71
C ASP A 158 20.88 5.93 -14.39
N TYR A 159 19.63 6.11 -13.99
CA TYR A 159 19.22 6.67 -12.71
C TYR A 159 18.75 5.57 -11.75
N GLN A 160 19.29 5.55 -10.54
CA GLN A 160 18.98 4.55 -9.55
C GLN A 160 17.70 4.92 -8.76
N TRP A 161 16.82 3.96 -8.58
CA TRP A 161 15.58 4.16 -7.84
C TRP A 161 15.86 4.43 -6.36
N ILE A 162 15.36 5.53 -5.84
CA ILE A 162 15.43 5.91 -4.42
C ILE A 162 14.05 6.16 -3.82
N HIS A 163 13.00 6.00 -4.61
CA HIS A 163 11.64 6.24 -4.18
C HIS A 163 10.66 5.19 -4.67
N GLU A 164 9.48 5.19 -4.08
CA GLU A 164 8.31 4.48 -4.58
C GLU A 164 7.12 5.43 -4.65
N PRO A 165 6.40 5.46 -5.78
CA PRO A 165 5.18 6.26 -5.89
C PRO A 165 4.01 5.60 -5.19
N CYS A 166 3.08 6.43 -4.69
CA CYS A 166 1.84 6.03 -4.07
C CYS A 166 0.70 6.89 -4.61
N LEU A 167 -0.26 6.28 -5.29
CA LEU A 167 -1.45 6.98 -5.76
C LEU A 167 -2.35 7.33 -4.58
N TYR A 168 -2.77 8.57 -4.50
CA TYR A 168 -3.69 9.07 -3.50
C TYR A 168 -4.95 9.63 -4.14
N GLY A 169 -6.07 9.43 -3.47
CA GLY A 169 -7.35 10.00 -3.82
C GLY A 169 -8.42 9.61 -2.81
N TRP A 170 -9.66 9.86 -3.15
CA TRP A 170 -10.82 9.48 -2.33
C TRP A 170 -12.00 9.09 -3.21
N LYS A 171 -12.88 8.25 -2.66
CA LYS A 171 -14.13 7.88 -3.33
C LYS A 171 -15.04 9.09 -3.49
N ASP A 172 -15.52 9.32 -4.70
CA ASP A 172 -16.48 10.40 -4.99
C ASP A 172 -17.82 10.14 -4.26
N GLY A 173 -18.61 11.22 -4.11
CA GLY A 173 -19.94 11.16 -3.51
C GLY A 173 -20.12 12.08 -2.30
N GLU A 174 -19.07 12.29 -1.51
CA GLU A 174 -19.04 13.22 -0.37
C GLU A 174 -17.70 13.97 -0.31
N ALA A 175 -17.62 14.97 0.56
CA ALA A 175 -16.36 15.63 0.87
C ALA A 175 -15.38 14.62 1.47
N HIS A 176 -14.10 14.69 1.09
CA HIS A 176 -13.10 13.80 1.64
C HIS A 176 -12.82 14.10 3.12
N ASN A 177 -12.56 13.05 3.88
CA ASN A 177 -12.16 13.15 5.27
C ASN A 177 -10.64 13.34 5.33
N TRP A 178 -10.19 14.55 5.61
CA TRP A 178 -8.79 14.88 5.83
C TRP A 178 -8.55 15.13 7.32
N TYR A 179 -7.64 14.35 7.90
CA TYR A 179 -7.28 14.41 9.32
C TYR A 179 -5.90 15.02 9.55
N GLY A 180 -5.15 15.31 8.49
CA GLY A 180 -3.88 16.02 8.56
C GLY A 180 -4.05 17.54 8.52
N ASP A 181 -2.94 18.24 8.72
CA ASP A 181 -2.86 19.68 8.51
C ASP A 181 -2.57 20.02 7.03
N ARG A 182 -2.36 21.31 6.73
CA ARG A 182 -2.05 21.81 5.39
C ARG A 182 -0.55 21.85 5.07
N ALA A 183 0.30 21.42 6.00
CA ALA A 183 1.76 21.35 5.83
C ALA A 183 2.21 20.00 5.23
N GLN A 184 1.31 19.04 5.08
CA GLN A 184 1.65 17.75 4.47
C GLN A 184 2.06 17.92 3.00
N THR A 185 3.16 17.28 2.62
CA THR A 185 3.72 17.35 1.26
C THR A 185 3.58 16.03 0.53
N THR A 186 3.72 16.06 -0.79
CA THR A 186 3.68 14.84 -1.61
C THR A 186 4.93 13.97 -1.47
N VAL A 187 5.97 14.44 -0.77
CA VAL A 187 7.19 13.65 -0.51
C VAL A 187 7.19 13.21 0.95
N MET A 188 7.21 11.91 1.15
CA MET A 188 7.28 11.25 2.45
C MET A 188 8.69 10.68 2.62
N GLU A 189 9.42 11.12 3.64
CA GLU A 189 10.78 10.64 3.94
C GLU A 189 10.74 9.70 5.14
N PHE A 190 10.81 8.39 4.87
CA PHE A 190 10.89 7.35 5.88
C PHE A 190 12.02 6.39 5.56
N ASN A 191 12.76 5.99 6.59
CA ASN A 191 13.84 5.04 6.44
C ASN A 191 13.28 3.66 6.08
N LYS A 192 13.94 2.99 5.13
CA LYS A 192 13.65 1.60 4.83
C LYS A 192 14.00 0.73 6.06
N PRO A 193 13.20 -0.28 6.42
CA PRO A 193 13.55 -1.24 7.47
C PRO A 193 14.94 -1.87 7.26
N LYS A 194 15.70 -2.04 8.33
CA LYS A 194 17.09 -2.56 8.28
C LYS A 194 17.15 -4.05 7.99
N LYS A 195 16.10 -4.80 8.39
CA LYS A 195 15.98 -6.25 8.17
C LYS A 195 14.77 -6.54 7.28
N ASN A 196 14.97 -7.34 6.25
CA ASN A 196 13.93 -7.84 5.33
C ASN A 196 14.10 -9.32 5.03
N ASP A 197 14.48 -10.10 6.05
CA ASP A 197 14.77 -11.53 5.87
C ASP A 197 13.49 -12.34 5.57
N VAL A 198 12.33 -11.82 5.97
CA VAL A 198 11.01 -12.48 5.81
C VAL A 198 10.25 -11.98 4.59
N HIS A 199 10.37 -10.68 4.27
CA HIS A 199 9.69 -10.10 3.12
C HIS A 199 10.64 -9.21 2.32
N PRO A 200 10.84 -9.49 1.01
CA PRO A 200 11.89 -8.84 0.22
C PRO A 200 11.67 -7.34 0.00
N THR A 201 10.44 -6.85 0.14
CA THR A 201 10.05 -5.47 -0.12
C THR A 201 9.25 -4.84 1.03
N MET A 202 9.62 -5.16 2.29
CA MET A 202 8.95 -4.63 3.48
C MET A 202 8.93 -3.10 3.47
N LYS A 203 7.75 -2.53 3.73
CA LYS A 203 7.53 -1.09 3.93
C LYS A 203 7.87 -0.68 5.36
N PRO A 204 8.19 0.61 5.61
CA PRO A 204 8.43 1.14 6.95
C PRO A 204 7.19 1.10 7.83
#